data_577441ea912b8c6ef94ebb8bc3780072
#
_entry.id   577441ea912b8c6ef94ebb8bc3780072
#
_cell.length_a   1.000
_cell.length_b   1.000
_cell.length_c   1.000
_cell.angle_alpha   90.00
_cell.angle_beta   90.00
_cell.angle_gamma   90.00
#
_symmetry.space_group_name_H-M   'P 1'
#
loop_
_entity.id
_entity.type
_entity.pdbx_description
1 polymer ?
#
loop_
_entity_poly.entity_id
_entity_poly.type
_entity_poly.pdbx_seq_one_letter_code
_entity_poly.pdbx_strand_id
1 'polypeptide(L)'
;MSKYEQYTPEELDSHFSNYLLNSWSYSKISAFARNEKAFEMLYIFKCYGKSSASTVAGEAYHNALQYYFHSFSEGEVLPLNELEASAFQYISEVPAHKWKLQTTTPTVDECIAKATKTVSSLLLNFYSEKEIYEAE
;
A
#
# COMPACT_ATOMS: atom_id res chain seq x y z
N MET A 1 -7.97 24.55 -19.66
CA MET A 1 -7.20 23.63 -20.51
C MET A 1 -6.03 23.05 -19.70
N SER A 2 -5.72 21.79 -20.00
CA SER A 2 -4.57 21.11 -19.38
C SER A 2 -3.26 21.75 -19.86
N LYS A 3 -2.31 21.94 -18.95
CA LYS A 3 -0.98 22.43 -19.31
C LYS A 3 -0.19 21.42 -20.17
N TYR A 4 -0.67 20.18 -20.25
CA TYR A 4 -0.01 19.10 -21.00
C TYR A 4 -0.62 18.88 -22.40
N GLU A 5 -1.73 19.53 -22.74
CA GLU A 5 -2.39 19.32 -24.03
C GLU A 5 -1.54 19.72 -25.23
N GLN A 6 -0.58 20.61 -25.01
CA GLN A 6 0.31 21.12 -26.06
C GLN A 6 1.48 20.17 -26.36
N TYR A 7 1.65 19.08 -25.60
CA TYR A 7 2.76 18.16 -25.77
C TYR A 7 2.36 16.92 -26.54
N THR A 8 3.30 16.40 -27.35
CA THR A 8 3.12 15.13 -28.01
C THR A 8 3.30 13.99 -26.99
N PRO A 9 2.82 12.75 -27.28
CA PRO A 9 3.06 11.61 -26.37
C PRO A 9 4.54 11.39 -26.06
N GLU A 10 5.43 11.55 -27.04
CA GLU A 10 6.87 11.38 -26.84
C GLU A 10 7.45 12.46 -25.92
N GLU A 11 6.98 13.68 -26.06
CA GLU A 11 7.39 14.78 -25.17
C GLU A 11 6.93 14.55 -23.74
N LEU A 12 5.71 14.03 -23.56
CA LEU A 12 5.20 13.69 -22.23
C LEU A 12 6.02 12.57 -21.60
N ASP A 13 6.33 11.54 -22.36
CA ASP A 13 7.16 10.43 -21.87
C ASP A 13 8.54 10.93 -21.43
N SER A 14 9.17 11.78 -22.23
CA SER A 14 10.46 12.35 -21.89
C SER A 14 10.37 13.21 -20.63
N HIS A 15 9.34 14.04 -20.52
CA HIS A 15 9.12 14.91 -19.37
C HIS A 15 8.93 14.09 -18.09
N PHE A 16 8.05 13.08 -18.12
CA PHE A 16 7.76 12.29 -16.95
C PHE A 16 8.87 11.31 -16.57
N SER A 17 9.68 10.87 -17.54
CA SER A 17 10.85 10.05 -17.26
C SER A 17 11.84 10.76 -16.34
N ASN A 18 11.97 12.08 -16.45
CA ASN A 18 12.83 12.87 -15.59
C ASN A 18 12.40 12.83 -14.12
N TYR A 19 11.14 12.45 -13.87
CA TYR A 19 10.59 12.30 -12.52
C TYR A 19 10.44 10.83 -12.13
N LEU A 20 11.14 9.92 -12.83
CA LEU A 20 11.09 8.47 -12.59
C LEU A 20 9.72 7.85 -12.86
N LEU A 21 8.93 8.49 -13.73
CA LEU A 21 7.64 7.95 -14.16
C LEU A 21 7.86 7.19 -15.48
N ASN A 22 8.30 5.93 -15.36
CA ASN A 22 8.73 5.12 -16.51
C ASN A 22 7.63 4.29 -17.15
N SER A 23 6.48 4.19 -16.51
CA SER A 23 5.39 3.36 -17.02
C SER A 23 4.04 3.99 -16.70
N TRP A 24 3.05 3.65 -17.51
CA TRP A 24 1.67 4.08 -17.30
C TRP A 24 0.82 2.88 -16.94
N SER A 25 -0.15 3.09 -16.06
CA SER A 25 -1.17 2.12 -15.70
C SER A 25 -2.54 2.76 -15.86
N TYR A 26 -3.59 1.95 -15.86
CA TYR A 26 -4.95 2.48 -15.90
C TYR A 26 -5.19 3.48 -14.76
N SER A 27 -4.72 3.16 -13.57
CA SER A 27 -4.87 4.03 -12.40
C SER A 27 -4.18 5.39 -12.60
N LYS A 28 -2.97 5.39 -13.16
CA LYS A 28 -2.22 6.63 -13.42
C LYS A 28 -2.91 7.48 -14.49
N ILE A 29 -3.35 6.86 -15.58
CA ILE A 29 -4.05 7.56 -16.66
C ILE A 29 -5.36 8.14 -16.14
N SER A 30 -6.13 7.35 -15.40
CA SER A 30 -7.40 7.78 -14.83
C SER A 30 -7.21 8.93 -13.83
N ALA A 31 -6.20 8.88 -12.99
CA ALA A 31 -5.89 9.95 -12.05
C ALA A 31 -5.51 11.24 -12.76
N PHE A 32 -4.67 11.14 -13.80
CA PHE A 32 -4.27 12.30 -14.60
C PHE A 32 -5.47 12.94 -15.29
N ALA A 33 -6.34 12.12 -15.89
CA ALA A 33 -7.51 12.61 -16.60
C ALA A 33 -8.51 13.33 -15.67
N ARG A 34 -8.61 12.87 -14.41
CA ARG A 34 -9.54 13.48 -13.46
C ARG A 34 -9.01 14.77 -12.84
N ASN A 35 -7.74 14.81 -12.49
CA ASN A 35 -7.16 15.97 -11.81
C ASN A 35 -5.64 15.95 -11.96
N GLU A 36 -5.11 16.76 -12.88
CA GLU A 36 -3.68 16.83 -13.15
C GLU A 36 -2.86 17.27 -11.94
N LYS A 37 -3.39 18.20 -11.14
CA LYS A 37 -2.68 18.69 -9.96
C LYS A 37 -2.52 17.59 -8.92
N ALA A 38 -3.59 16.83 -8.68
CA ALA A 38 -3.54 15.70 -7.76
C ALA A 38 -2.60 14.62 -8.27
N PHE A 39 -2.59 14.37 -9.60
CA PHE A 39 -1.67 13.41 -10.21
C PHE A 39 -0.22 13.83 -10.02
N GLU A 40 0.11 15.10 -10.25
CA GLU A 40 1.47 15.62 -10.03
C GLU A 40 1.91 15.41 -8.59
N MET A 41 1.05 15.79 -7.64
CA MET A 41 1.38 15.65 -6.22
C MET A 41 1.60 14.20 -5.82
N LEU A 42 0.79 13.28 -6.35
CA LEU A 42 0.85 11.87 -5.95
C LEU A 42 1.97 11.10 -6.65
N TYR A 43 2.07 11.22 -7.97
CA TYR A 43 2.98 10.37 -8.76
C TYR A 43 4.32 11.02 -9.10
N ILE A 44 4.38 12.33 -9.21
CA ILE A 44 5.61 13.03 -9.56
C ILE A 44 6.33 13.54 -8.31
N PHE A 45 5.64 14.26 -7.46
CA PHE A 45 6.22 14.78 -6.22
C PHE A 45 6.09 13.81 -5.05
N LYS A 46 5.30 12.75 -5.22
CA LYS A 46 5.10 11.70 -4.21
C LYS A 46 4.65 12.25 -2.85
N CYS A 47 3.74 13.23 -2.91
CA CYS A 47 3.14 13.82 -1.72
C CYS A 47 1.96 12.95 -1.28
N TYR A 48 2.22 11.97 -0.44
CA TYR A 48 1.19 11.09 0.09
C TYR A 48 0.58 11.73 1.34
N GLY A 49 -0.74 11.66 1.43
CA GLY A 49 -1.45 12.12 2.63
C GLY A 49 -1.28 11.16 3.80
N LYS A 50 -1.93 11.49 4.91
CA LYS A 50 -1.95 10.62 6.09
C LYS A 50 -2.80 9.38 5.81
N SER A 51 -2.45 8.26 6.45
CA SER A 51 -3.15 6.99 6.30
C SER A 51 -3.90 6.63 7.59
N SER A 52 -5.13 6.15 7.44
CA SER A 52 -5.91 5.65 8.57
C SER A 52 -5.39 4.31 9.04
N ALA A 53 -5.80 3.89 10.23
CA ALA A 53 -5.43 2.59 10.78
C ALA A 53 -5.85 1.44 9.84
N SER A 54 -7.02 1.53 9.24
CA SER A 54 -7.50 0.51 8.28
C SER A 54 -6.63 0.44 7.03
N THR A 55 -6.20 1.59 6.51
CA THR A 55 -5.33 1.64 5.34
C THR A 55 -3.96 1.03 5.64
N VAL A 56 -3.37 1.38 6.78
CA VAL A 56 -2.07 0.84 7.20
C VAL A 56 -2.17 -0.67 7.43
N ALA A 57 -3.26 -1.14 8.04
CA ALA A 57 -3.49 -2.58 8.23
C ALA A 57 -3.55 -3.31 6.88
N GLY A 58 -4.24 -2.74 5.90
CA GLY A 58 -4.29 -3.31 4.54
C GLY A 58 -2.93 -3.37 3.88
N GLU A 59 -2.14 -2.32 4.00
CA GLU A 59 -0.78 -2.27 3.47
C GLU A 59 0.14 -3.29 4.15
N ALA A 60 0.05 -3.41 5.47
CA ALA A 60 0.83 -4.38 6.24
C ALA A 60 0.44 -5.81 5.87
N TYR A 61 -0.85 -6.07 5.70
CA TYR A 61 -1.36 -7.36 5.24
C TYR A 61 -0.81 -7.72 3.86
N HIS A 62 -0.89 -6.78 2.92
CA HIS A 62 -0.37 -6.99 1.57
C HIS A 62 1.14 -7.28 1.59
N ASN A 63 1.89 -6.54 2.39
CA ASN A 63 3.32 -6.74 2.53
C ASN A 63 3.66 -8.13 3.10
N ALA A 64 2.89 -8.58 4.10
CA ALA A 64 3.07 -9.90 4.68
C ALA A 64 2.76 -11.00 3.67
N LEU A 65 1.71 -10.83 2.85
CA LEU A 65 1.37 -11.80 1.80
C LEU A 65 2.43 -11.86 0.71
N GLN A 66 3.02 -10.72 0.33
CA GLN A 66 4.13 -10.72 -0.63
C GLN A 66 5.31 -11.53 -0.09
N TYR A 67 5.61 -11.35 1.19
CA TYR A 67 6.67 -12.12 1.84
C TYR A 67 6.34 -13.62 1.84
N TYR A 68 5.11 -13.98 2.16
CA TYR A 68 4.65 -15.37 2.14
C TYR A 68 4.81 -16.00 0.75
N PHE A 69 4.28 -15.34 -0.29
CA PHE A 69 4.33 -15.89 -1.64
C PHE A 69 5.73 -15.92 -2.23
N HIS A 70 6.56 -14.94 -1.90
CA HIS A 70 7.95 -14.95 -2.31
C HIS A 70 8.70 -16.15 -1.71
N SER A 71 8.53 -16.38 -0.41
CA SER A 71 9.15 -17.52 0.27
C SER A 71 8.61 -18.85 -0.26
N PHE A 72 7.30 -18.90 -0.54
CA PHE A 72 6.67 -20.10 -1.10
C PHE A 72 7.25 -20.42 -2.48
N SER A 73 7.52 -19.43 -3.32
CA SER A 73 8.15 -19.65 -4.63
C SER A 73 9.56 -20.22 -4.52
N GLU A 74 10.22 -20.02 -3.39
CA GLU A 74 11.54 -20.57 -3.09
C GLU A 74 11.46 -21.90 -2.33
N GLY A 75 10.26 -22.44 -2.16
CA GLY A 75 10.05 -23.73 -1.50
C GLY A 75 9.91 -23.67 0.02
N GLU A 76 9.77 -22.47 0.58
CA GLU A 76 9.64 -22.28 2.02
C GLU A 76 8.22 -21.80 2.38
N VAL A 77 7.57 -22.51 3.32
CA VAL A 77 6.25 -22.13 3.83
C VAL A 77 6.44 -21.43 5.17
N LEU A 78 6.12 -20.13 5.23
CA LEU A 78 6.26 -19.34 6.44
C LEU A 78 5.12 -19.62 7.41
N PRO A 79 5.41 -19.75 8.73
CA PRO A 79 4.37 -19.89 9.73
C PRO A 79 3.65 -18.55 9.98
N LEU A 80 2.45 -18.63 10.56
CA LEU A 80 1.62 -17.46 10.81
C LEU A 80 2.35 -16.41 11.68
N ASN A 81 3.08 -16.84 12.68
CA ASN A 81 3.80 -15.92 13.59
C ASN A 81 4.85 -15.07 12.86
N GLU A 82 5.48 -15.60 11.81
CA GLU A 82 6.45 -14.83 11.02
C GLU A 82 5.76 -13.78 10.15
N LEU A 83 4.58 -14.11 9.62
CA LEU A 83 3.79 -13.14 8.86
C LEU A 83 3.27 -12.02 9.77
N GLU A 84 2.83 -12.36 10.97
CA GLU A 84 2.41 -11.37 11.96
C GLU A 84 3.57 -10.45 12.34
N ALA A 85 4.75 -11.02 12.57
CA ALA A 85 5.95 -10.24 12.91
C ALA A 85 6.30 -9.26 11.79
N SER A 86 6.22 -9.70 10.54
CA SER A 86 6.47 -8.84 9.37
C SER A 86 5.46 -7.70 9.29
N ALA A 87 4.18 -8.00 9.48
CA ALA A 87 3.12 -7.00 9.44
C ALA A 87 3.25 -6.00 10.60
N PHE A 88 3.56 -6.48 11.80
CA PHE A 88 3.73 -5.61 12.97
C PHE A 88 4.95 -4.70 12.82
N GLN A 89 6.03 -5.21 12.22
CA GLN A 89 7.19 -4.39 11.90
C GLN A 89 6.82 -3.27 10.93
N TYR A 90 6.06 -3.58 9.89
CA TYR A 90 5.59 -2.57 8.94
C TYR A 90 4.82 -1.46 9.65
N ILE A 91 3.89 -1.84 10.55
CA ILE A 91 3.08 -0.88 11.31
C ILE A 91 3.98 -0.02 12.22
N SER A 92 4.97 -0.64 12.86
CA SER A 92 5.86 0.08 13.79
C SER A 92 6.77 1.09 13.09
N GLU A 93 7.03 0.89 11.80
CA GLU A 93 7.86 1.79 10.99
C GLU A 93 7.12 3.00 10.46
N VAL A 94 5.79 3.05 10.59
CA VAL A 94 4.98 4.20 10.15
C VAL A 94 5.27 5.38 11.08
N PRO A 95 5.76 6.53 10.55
CA PRO A 95 6.03 7.69 11.40
C PRO A 95 4.74 8.23 12.05
N ALA A 96 4.86 8.78 13.25
CA ALA A 96 3.71 9.29 13.98
C ALA A 96 2.89 10.31 13.17
N HIS A 97 3.55 11.16 12.39
CA HIS A 97 2.88 12.21 11.62
C HIS A 97 2.12 11.67 10.38
N LYS A 98 2.35 10.41 10.02
CA LYS A 98 1.67 9.77 8.89
C LYS A 98 0.31 9.17 9.26
N TRP A 99 0.01 9.01 10.54
CA TRP A 99 -1.25 8.44 10.99
C TRP A 99 -2.38 9.46 10.88
N LYS A 100 -3.48 9.05 10.25
CA LYS A 100 -4.70 9.86 10.20
C LYS A 100 -5.55 9.52 11.43
N LEU A 101 -5.69 10.47 12.33
CA LEU A 101 -6.50 10.29 13.53
C LEU A 101 -7.99 10.39 13.18
N GLN A 102 -8.79 9.50 13.77
CA GLN A 102 -10.23 9.45 13.56
C GLN A 102 -10.96 9.43 14.90
N THR A 103 -12.28 9.55 14.86
CA THR A 103 -13.10 9.53 16.07
C THR A 103 -12.89 8.25 16.87
N THR A 104 -12.76 7.11 16.20
CA THR A 104 -12.54 5.80 16.82
C THR A 104 -11.08 5.55 17.21
N THR A 105 -10.14 6.32 16.65
CA THR A 105 -8.72 6.21 16.92
C THR A 105 -8.12 7.61 17.10
N PRO A 106 -8.42 8.28 18.25
CA PRO A 106 -8.00 9.66 18.45
C PRO A 106 -6.52 9.86 18.76
N THR A 107 -5.78 8.80 19.04
CA THR A 107 -4.33 8.87 19.30
C THR A 107 -3.56 7.92 18.39
N VAL A 108 -2.26 8.18 18.20
CA VAL A 108 -1.38 7.30 17.42
C VAL A 108 -1.33 5.89 18.01
N ASP A 109 -1.27 5.77 19.34
CA ASP A 109 -1.25 4.46 19.99
C ASP A 109 -2.52 3.66 19.70
N GLU A 110 -3.67 4.30 19.67
CA GLU A 110 -4.93 3.64 19.30
C GLU A 110 -4.96 3.26 17.81
N CYS A 111 -4.37 4.07 16.94
CA CYS A 111 -4.22 3.71 15.54
C CYS A 111 -3.37 2.45 15.38
N ILE A 112 -2.25 2.39 16.08
CA ILE A 112 -1.35 1.23 16.04
C ILE A 112 -2.07 -0.02 16.57
N ALA A 113 -2.78 0.11 17.68
CA ALA A 113 -3.53 -1.00 18.29
C ALA A 113 -4.60 -1.53 17.34
N LYS A 114 -5.36 -0.64 16.70
CA LYS A 114 -6.40 -1.02 15.74
C LYS A 114 -5.81 -1.68 14.50
N ALA A 115 -4.74 -1.13 13.94
CA ALA A 115 -4.06 -1.70 12.78
C ALA A 115 -3.52 -3.09 13.07
N THR A 116 -2.87 -3.26 14.21
CA THR A 116 -2.32 -4.53 14.67
C THR A 116 -3.42 -5.60 14.80
N LYS A 117 -4.52 -5.25 15.47
CA LYS A 117 -5.65 -6.16 15.64
C LYS A 117 -6.27 -6.55 14.30
N THR A 118 -6.45 -5.58 13.41
CA THR A 118 -7.07 -5.81 12.09
C THR A 118 -6.20 -6.73 11.25
N VAL A 119 -4.89 -6.48 11.18
CA VAL A 119 -3.99 -7.31 10.36
C VAL A 119 -3.86 -8.72 10.93
N SER A 120 -3.87 -8.89 12.25
CA SER A 120 -3.88 -10.22 12.87
C SER A 120 -5.10 -11.02 12.45
N SER A 121 -6.28 -10.41 12.44
CA SER A 121 -7.52 -11.07 12.00
C SER A 121 -7.44 -11.44 10.52
N LEU A 122 -6.92 -10.56 9.68
CA LEU A 122 -6.78 -10.82 8.24
C LEU A 122 -5.82 -11.99 7.98
N LEU A 123 -4.68 -12.02 8.66
CA LEU A 123 -3.70 -13.09 8.51
C LEU A 123 -4.24 -14.42 9.02
N LEU A 124 -4.97 -14.42 10.12
CA LEU A 124 -5.60 -15.63 10.64
C LEU A 124 -6.61 -16.20 9.64
N ASN A 125 -7.44 -15.34 9.06
CA ASN A 125 -8.39 -15.76 8.03
C ASN A 125 -7.69 -16.32 6.80
N PHE A 126 -6.59 -15.68 6.36
CA PHE A 126 -5.80 -16.19 5.24
C PHE A 126 -5.29 -17.60 5.51
N TYR A 127 -4.74 -17.84 6.70
CA TYR A 127 -4.24 -19.16 7.06
C TYR A 127 -5.34 -20.22 7.12
N SER A 128 -6.51 -19.87 7.64
CA SER A 128 -7.66 -20.79 7.68
C SER A 128 -8.14 -21.16 6.29
N GLU A 129 -8.25 -20.18 5.39
CA GLU A 129 -8.67 -20.42 4.01
C GLU A 129 -7.64 -21.21 3.23
N LYS A 130 -6.35 -20.92 3.44
CA LYS A 130 -5.24 -21.63 2.82
C LYS A 130 -5.29 -23.12 3.17
N GLU A 131 -5.52 -23.46 4.43
CA GLU A 131 -5.62 -24.84 4.89
C GLU A 131 -6.77 -25.59 4.22
N ILE A 132 -7.90 -24.91 4.01
CA ILE A 132 -9.06 -25.49 3.31
C ILE A 132 -8.69 -25.83 1.87
N TYR A 133 -8.03 -24.95 1.16
CA TYR A 133 -7.63 -25.19 -0.22
C TYR A 133 -6.58 -26.30 -0.33
N GLU A 134 -5.67 -26.38 0.60
CA GLU A 134 -4.64 -27.41 0.61
C GLU A 134 -5.21 -28.81 0.95
N ALA A 135 -6.31 -28.86 1.66
CA ALA A 135 -6.97 -30.11 2.02
C ALA A 135 -7.77 -30.70 0.85
N GLU A 136 -8.06 -29.93 -0.17
CA GLU A 136 -8.75 -30.38 -1.38
C GLU A 136 -7.75 -30.94 -2.40
#